data_68effbc217bd6f345513e8179db189e2
#
_entry.id   68effbc217bd6f345513e8179db189e2
#
_cell.length_a   1.000
_cell.length_b   1.000
_cell.length_c   1.000
_cell.angle_alpha   90.00
_cell.angle_beta   90.00
_cell.angle_gamma   90.00
#
_symmetry.space_group_name_H-M   'P 1'
#
loop_
_entity.id
_entity.type
_entity.pdbx_description
1 polymer ?
#
loop_
_entity_poly.entity_id
_entity_poly.type
_entity_poly.pdbx_seq_one_letter_code
_entity_poly.pdbx_strand_id
1 'polypeptide(L)'
;KATIKAAIINAKKSAPDSILINFHKAFNKPVTYNIPYSKSYPAAKEYTLVNGYRGSLTYQDGQWQGFTSNMDVVIDLQKVDTIHLVQANFMQIIGPGVYMPKYIEVQTSVDGINYTNQGRDNNSVSPTESSLLFKDFKIQMKPTAARYIKFVSKLQSGFQFIDEIIVE
;
A
#
# COMPACT_ATOMS: atom_id res chain seq x y z
N LYS A 1 2.92 4.22 -16.47
CA LYS A 1 1.83 3.21 -16.39
C LYS A 1 1.94 2.28 -17.58
N ALA A 2 1.99 0.99 -17.35
CA ALA A 2 1.93 -0.02 -18.41
C ALA A 2 0.66 -0.85 -18.23
N THR A 3 -0.02 -1.15 -19.33
CA THR A 3 -1.20 -2.02 -19.36
C THR A 3 -0.79 -3.34 -19.97
N ILE A 4 -0.92 -4.44 -19.25
CA ILE A 4 -0.76 -5.79 -19.78
C ILE A 4 -2.14 -6.31 -20.15
N LYS A 5 -2.33 -6.67 -21.43
CA LYS A 5 -3.56 -7.33 -21.87
C LYS A 5 -3.26 -8.83 -22.01
N ALA A 6 -3.95 -9.65 -21.22
CA ALA A 6 -3.91 -11.11 -21.37
C ALA A 6 -5.26 -11.57 -21.95
N ALA A 7 -5.21 -12.48 -22.94
CA ALA A 7 -6.38 -13.13 -23.48
C ALA A 7 -6.26 -14.65 -23.26
N ILE A 8 -7.32 -15.27 -22.71
CA ILE A 8 -7.42 -16.73 -22.66
C ILE A 8 -7.85 -17.16 -24.07
N ILE A 9 -6.94 -17.81 -24.80
CA ILE A 9 -7.21 -18.38 -26.12
C ILE A 9 -7.85 -19.75 -25.94
N ASN A 10 -9.14 -19.79 -25.60
CA ASN A 10 -9.99 -20.96 -25.80
C ASN A 10 -11.45 -20.54 -25.87
N ALA A 11 -11.93 -20.60 -27.10
CA ALA A 11 -13.31 -20.83 -27.59
C ALA A 11 -14.46 -20.27 -26.72
N LYS A 12 -14.66 -19.00 -26.76
CA LYS A 12 -15.89 -18.20 -26.82
C LYS A 12 -15.45 -16.77 -26.58
N LYS A 13 -15.77 -15.84 -27.49
CA LYS A 13 -15.36 -14.43 -27.41
C LYS A 13 -15.74 -13.83 -26.05
N SER A 14 -14.83 -13.89 -25.08
CA SER A 14 -14.82 -13.00 -23.93
C SER A 14 -13.96 -11.80 -24.31
N ALA A 15 -14.43 -10.61 -23.94
CA ALA A 15 -13.56 -9.43 -24.03
C ALA A 15 -12.27 -9.71 -23.26
N PRO A 16 -11.08 -9.28 -23.73
CA PRO A 16 -9.85 -9.47 -23.01
C PRO A 16 -9.95 -8.75 -21.66
N ASP A 17 -9.77 -9.49 -20.56
CA ASP A 17 -9.59 -8.87 -19.26
C ASP A 17 -8.31 -8.06 -19.27
N SER A 18 -8.40 -6.78 -18.98
CA SER A 18 -7.24 -5.91 -18.85
C SER A 18 -6.94 -5.66 -17.38
N ILE A 19 -5.73 -5.97 -16.97
CA ILE A 19 -5.20 -5.63 -15.63
C ILE A 19 -4.30 -4.41 -15.77
N LEU A 20 -4.55 -3.39 -14.94
CA LEU A 20 -3.68 -2.24 -14.83
C LEU A 20 -2.62 -2.49 -13.76
N ILE A 21 -1.35 -2.57 -14.16
CA ILE A 21 -0.22 -2.63 -13.24
C ILE A 21 0.45 -1.25 -13.17
N ASN A 22 0.59 -0.75 -11.96
CA ASN A 22 1.29 0.50 -11.68
C ASN A 22 2.78 0.20 -11.41
N PHE A 23 3.65 0.53 -12.35
CA PHE A 23 5.09 0.45 -12.13
C PHE A 23 5.60 1.69 -11.42
N HIS A 24 6.32 1.48 -10.31
CA HIS A 24 6.94 2.51 -9.48
C HIS A 24 8.25 1.96 -8.91
N LYS A 25 9.03 2.76 -8.20
CA LYS A 25 10.38 2.36 -7.71
C LYS A 25 10.35 1.18 -6.74
N ALA A 26 9.27 1.03 -5.98
CA ALA A 26 9.10 -0.12 -5.06
C ALA A 26 8.47 -1.35 -5.72
N PHE A 27 8.12 -1.31 -7.02
CA PHE A 27 7.49 -2.45 -7.70
C PHE A 27 8.33 -3.72 -7.58
N ASN A 28 7.74 -4.80 -7.04
CA ASN A 28 8.35 -6.12 -6.83
C ASN A 28 9.66 -6.06 -6.00
N LYS A 29 9.74 -5.13 -5.03
CA LYS A 29 10.87 -5.01 -4.13
C LYS A 29 10.64 -5.76 -2.83
N PRO A 30 11.69 -6.24 -2.14
CA PRO A 30 11.57 -6.89 -0.83
C PRO A 30 10.91 -5.99 0.20
N VAL A 31 9.96 -6.55 0.95
CA VAL A 31 9.27 -5.89 2.07
C VAL A 31 9.52 -6.67 3.34
N THR A 32 10.03 -6.00 4.38
CA THR A 32 10.16 -6.53 5.73
C THR A 32 9.01 -6.01 6.58
N TYR A 33 8.27 -6.91 7.20
CA TYR A 33 7.18 -6.59 8.12
C TYR A 33 7.68 -6.64 9.55
N ASN A 34 7.89 -5.48 10.19
CA ASN A 34 8.25 -5.40 11.61
C ASN A 34 7.06 -5.76 12.50
N ILE A 35 5.85 -5.47 12.03
CA ILE A 35 4.58 -5.90 12.61
C ILE A 35 3.82 -6.70 11.55
N PRO A 36 3.45 -7.95 11.84
CA PRO A 36 2.85 -8.82 10.83
C PRO A 36 1.43 -8.38 10.45
N TYR A 37 1.04 -8.66 9.21
CA TYR A 37 -0.34 -8.56 8.74
C TYR A 37 -1.23 -9.68 9.32
N SER A 38 -2.54 -9.51 9.23
CA SER A 38 -3.53 -10.51 9.67
C SER A 38 -3.46 -11.78 8.82
N LYS A 39 -3.41 -12.93 9.48
CA LYS A 39 -3.48 -14.24 8.80
C LYS A 39 -4.79 -14.47 8.06
N SER A 40 -5.88 -13.78 8.46
CA SER A 40 -7.18 -13.89 7.80
C SER A 40 -7.26 -13.07 6.50
N TYR A 41 -6.41 -12.05 6.36
CA TYR A 41 -6.39 -11.15 5.21
C TYR A 41 -4.96 -10.92 4.71
N PRO A 42 -4.30 -11.98 4.23
CA PRO A 42 -2.89 -11.91 3.81
C PRO A 42 -2.71 -11.30 2.43
N ALA A 43 -3.78 -11.20 1.62
CA ALA A 43 -3.73 -10.88 0.20
C ALA A 43 -2.63 -11.69 -0.54
N ALA A 44 -1.76 -11.05 -1.29
CA ALA A 44 -0.61 -11.69 -1.95
C ALA A 44 0.62 -11.82 -1.01
N LYS A 45 0.41 -11.81 0.32
CA LYS A 45 1.45 -11.90 1.37
C LYS A 45 2.50 -10.78 1.22
N GLU A 46 3.79 -11.15 1.19
CA GLU A 46 4.92 -10.21 1.14
C GLU A 46 4.94 -9.34 -0.11
N TYR A 47 4.23 -9.76 -1.17
CA TYR A 47 4.18 -9.02 -2.43
C TYR A 47 3.05 -8.00 -2.51
N THR A 48 2.05 -8.07 -1.61
CA THR A 48 0.83 -7.25 -1.71
C THR A 48 1.15 -5.77 -1.86
N LEU A 49 2.01 -5.25 -0.99
CA LEU A 49 2.26 -3.80 -0.90
C LEU A 49 3.08 -3.22 -2.06
N VAL A 50 3.59 -4.07 -2.95
CA VAL A 50 4.53 -3.67 -4.01
C VAL A 50 4.30 -4.40 -5.34
N ASN A 51 3.12 -5.00 -5.52
CA ASN A 51 2.82 -5.81 -6.71
C ASN A 51 2.22 -4.99 -7.87
N GLY A 52 1.95 -3.70 -7.67
CA GLY A 52 1.39 -2.81 -8.67
C GLY A 52 -0.11 -2.93 -8.86
N TYR A 53 -0.79 -3.78 -8.11
CA TYR A 53 -2.24 -3.96 -8.19
C TYR A 53 -2.97 -3.10 -7.18
N ARG A 54 -4.09 -2.53 -7.61
CA ARG A 54 -5.03 -1.83 -6.71
C ARG A 54 -6.15 -2.79 -6.34
N GLY A 55 -6.59 -2.70 -5.09
CA GLY A 55 -7.76 -3.43 -4.63
C GLY A 55 -9.05 -2.91 -5.27
N SER A 56 -10.04 -3.79 -5.36
CA SER A 56 -11.37 -3.47 -5.85
C SER A 56 -12.29 -2.91 -4.74
N LEU A 57 -13.59 -2.84 -5.03
CA LEU A 57 -14.59 -2.37 -4.07
C LEU A 57 -14.85 -3.34 -2.89
N THR A 58 -14.20 -4.49 -2.86
CA THR A 58 -14.33 -5.47 -1.79
C THR A 58 -12.97 -5.86 -1.23
N TYR A 59 -12.83 -5.86 0.10
CA TYR A 59 -11.61 -6.31 0.79
C TYR A 59 -11.38 -7.83 0.68
N GLN A 60 -12.30 -8.58 0.07
CA GLN A 60 -12.22 -10.03 -0.12
C GLN A 60 -11.65 -10.42 -1.50
N ASP A 61 -11.24 -9.47 -2.32
CA ASP A 61 -10.71 -9.69 -3.67
C ASP A 61 -9.28 -10.27 -3.72
N GLY A 62 -8.64 -10.41 -2.56
CA GLY A 62 -7.27 -10.91 -2.45
C GLY A 62 -6.19 -9.86 -2.77
N GLN A 63 -6.55 -8.56 -2.92
CA GLN A 63 -5.62 -7.46 -3.14
C GLN A 63 -5.46 -6.58 -1.89
N TRP A 64 -6.38 -6.66 -0.92
CA TRP A 64 -6.35 -5.89 0.30
C TRP A 64 -5.68 -6.66 1.43
N GLN A 65 -4.57 -6.16 1.94
CA GLN A 65 -3.89 -6.72 3.10
C GLN A 65 -4.39 -6.06 4.38
N GLY A 66 -4.84 -6.87 5.34
CA GLY A 66 -5.44 -6.41 6.58
C GLY A 66 -4.48 -6.42 7.77
N PHE A 67 -4.56 -5.38 8.61
CA PHE A 67 -3.82 -5.30 9.88
C PHE A 67 -4.78 -4.98 11.03
N THR A 68 -4.61 -5.67 12.16
CA THR A 68 -5.32 -5.42 13.42
C THR A 68 -4.49 -4.62 14.42
N SER A 69 -3.35 -4.12 14.00
CA SER A 69 -2.39 -3.34 14.77
C SER A 69 -1.88 -2.16 13.95
N ASN A 70 -0.99 -1.36 14.51
CA ASN A 70 -0.20 -0.44 13.69
C ASN A 70 0.56 -1.21 12.64
N MET A 71 0.76 -0.61 11.49
CA MET A 71 1.62 -1.15 10.46
C MET A 71 3.01 -0.53 10.59
N ASP A 72 4.04 -1.35 10.44
CA ASP A 72 5.43 -0.93 10.37
C ASP A 72 6.15 -1.86 9.40
N VAL A 73 6.48 -1.34 8.23
CA VAL A 73 7.15 -2.10 7.16
C VAL A 73 8.33 -1.32 6.60
N VAL A 74 9.32 -2.06 6.09
CA VAL A 74 10.48 -1.50 5.39
C VAL A 74 10.56 -2.10 4.00
N ILE A 75 10.57 -1.25 2.98
CA ILE A 75 10.79 -1.62 1.59
C ILE A 75 12.27 -1.38 1.25
N ASP A 76 13.00 -2.40 0.78
CA ASP A 76 14.35 -2.25 0.26
C ASP A 76 14.30 -2.07 -1.27
N LEU A 77 14.61 -0.88 -1.76
CA LEU A 77 14.68 -0.58 -3.20
C LEU A 77 15.85 -1.29 -3.89
N GLN A 78 16.73 -1.97 -3.12
CA GLN A 78 17.93 -2.71 -3.54
C GLN A 78 19.05 -1.84 -4.15
N LYS A 79 18.79 -0.56 -4.32
CA LYS A 79 19.76 0.47 -4.74
C LYS A 79 19.35 1.81 -4.16
N VAL A 80 20.29 2.71 -4.02
CA VAL A 80 19.96 4.11 -3.71
C VAL A 80 19.31 4.74 -4.95
N ASP A 81 18.18 5.39 -4.74
CA ASP A 81 17.45 6.13 -5.78
C ASP A 81 16.96 7.47 -5.21
N THR A 82 16.55 8.39 -6.04
CA THR A 82 15.98 9.67 -5.61
C THR A 82 14.48 9.54 -5.47
N ILE A 83 13.95 9.77 -4.27
CA ILE A 83 12.53 9.64 -3.93
C ILE A 83 11.95 11.03 -3.67
N HIS A 84 10.73 11.28 -4.18
CA HIS A 84 10.02 12.55 -3.96
C HIS A 84 8.56 12.36 -3.55
N LEU A 85 8.01 11.12 -3.69
CA LEU A 85 6.64 10.80 -3.29
C LEU A 85 6.57 9.37 -2.74
N VAL A 86 5.86 9.21 -1.63
CA VAL A 86 5.34 7.92 -1.16
C VAL A 86 3.84 8.05 -0.98
N GLN A 87 3.08 7.13 -1.59
CA GLN A 87 1.64 7.11 -1.56
C GLN A 87 1.16 5.71 -1.16
N ALA A 88 0.08 5.64 -0.36
CA ALA A 88 -0.55 4.38 0.00
C ALA A 88 -2.07 4.53 0.01
N ASN A 89 -2.79 3.54 -0.51
CA ASN A 89 -4.24 3.56 -0.56
C ASN A 89 -4.84 2.68 0.52
N PHE A 90 -5.80 3.23 1.23
CA PHE A 90 -6.55 2.56 2.28
C PHE A 90 -8.05 2.56 1.99
N MET A 91 -8.74 1.57 2.57
CA MET A 91 -10.19 1.41 2.48
C MET A 91 -10.84 1.69 3.84
N GLN A 92 -12.03 2.28 3.83
CA GLN A 92 -12.94 2.29 4.97
C GLN A 92 -14.29 1.69 4.60
N ILE A 93 -14.74 0.75 5.43
CA ILE A 93 -16.11 0.22 5.46
C ILE A 93 -16.40 -0.20 6.91
N ILE A 94 -17.14 0.62 7.64
CA ILE A 94 -17.24 0.48 9.11
C ILE A 94 -18.11 -0.70 9.56
N GLY A 95 -19.06 -1.16 8.74
CA GLY A 95 -19.90 -2.31 9.08
C GLY A 95 -19.11 -3.56 9.49
N PRO A 96 -18.13 -4.03 8.70
CA PRO A 96 -17.23 -5.12 9.08
C PRO A 96 -16.04 -4.68 9.97
N GLY A 97 -15.97 -3.43 10.42
CA GLY A 97 -14.93 -2.93 11.31
C GLY A 97 -13.64 -2.51 10.63
N VAL A 98 -13.70 -2.04 9.38
CA VAL A 98 -12.54 -1.54 8.61
C VAL A 98 -12.52 -0.02 8.65
N TYR A 99 -11.41 0.56 9.11
CA TYR A 99 -11.25 2.01 9.29
C TYR A 99 -9.99 2.52 8.60
N MET A 100 -10.02 3.78 8.15
CA MET A 100 -8.80 4.49 7.76
C MET A 100 -7.83 4.51 8.95
N PRO A 101 -6.50 4.44 8.72
CA PRO A 101 -5.53 4.71 9.78
C PRO A 101 -5.68 6.16 10.27
N LYS A 102 -5.26 6.44 11.51
CA LYS A 102 -5.23 7.83 12.05
C LYS A 102 -4.32 8.72 11.23
N TYR A 103 -3.19 8.17 10.81
CA TYR A 103 -2.18 8.82 9.96
C TYR A 103 -1.26 7.78 9.35
N ILE A 104 -0.49 8.20 8.36
CA ILE A 104 0.71 7.51 7.90
C ILE A 104 1.95 8.36 8.18
N GLU A 105 3.11 7.70 8.31
CA GLU A 105 4.44 8.33 8.38
C GLU A 105 5.40 7.61 7.44
N VAL A 106 6.32 8.38 6.86
CA VAL A 106 7.40 7.83 6.02
C VAL A 106 8.74 8.30 6.55
N GLN A 107 9.68 7.37 6.62
CA GLN A 107 11.08 7.63 6.90
C GLN A 107 11.92 7.01 5.79
N THR A 108 13.05 7.64 5.47
CA THR A 108 13.98 7.17 4.44
C THR A 108 15.36 6.94 5.02
N SER A 109 16.08 5.97 4.43
CA SER A 109 17.45 5.67 4.80
C SER A 109 18.27 5.21 3.59
N VAL A 110 19.55 5.46 3.57
CA VAL A 110 20.49 4.91 2.58
C VAL A 110 21.18 3.63 3.07
N ASP A 111 21.30 3.45 4.39
CA ASP A 111 22.04 2.35 5.03
C ASP A 111 21.16 1.32 5.76
N GLY A 112 19.84 1.60 5.92
CA GLY A 112 18.88 0.76 6.63
C GLY A 112 19.00 0.84 8.16
N ILE A 113 19.83 1.73 8.69
CA ILE A 113 20.10 1.91 10.14
C ILE A 113 19.65 3.31 10.58
N ASN A 114 20.11 4.33 9.86
CA ASN A 114 19.83 5.73 10.17
C ASN A 114 18.66 6.21 9.32
N TYR A 115 17.49 6.41 9.93
CA TYR A 115 16.27 6.85 9.25
C TYR A 115 15.99 8.32 9.50
N THR A 116 15.66 9.05 8.43
CA THR A 116 15.23 10.45 8.47
C THR A 116 13.72 10.52 8.21
N ASN A 117 12.98 11.21 9.10
CA ASN A 117 11.55 11.42 8.93
C ASN A 117 11.29 12.36 7.74
N GLN A 118 10.40 11.93 6.84
CA GLN A 118 10.00 12.68 5.64
C GLN A 118 8.63 13.35 5.78
N GLY A 119 7.88 12.99 6.82
CA GLY A 119 6.61 13.62 7.13
C GLY A 119 5.52 12.66 7.56
N ARG A 120 4.34 13.25 7.80
CA ARG A 120 3.11 12.57 8.21
C ARG A 120 1.94 13.11 7.39
N ASP A 121 1.04 12.22 6.95
CA ASP A 121 -0.27 12.58 6.41
C ASP A 121 -1.36 12.09 7.36
N ASN A 122 -2.16 13.03 7.86
CA ASN A 122 -3.23 12.73 8.82
C ASN A 122 -4.53 12.36 8.10
N ASN A 123 -5.28 11.44 8.70
CA ASN A 123 -6.59 11.11 8.19
C ASN A 123 -7.58 12.27 8.37
N SER A 124 -8.33 12.53 7.31
CA SER A 124 -9.44 13.51 7.29
C SER A 124 -10.82 12.85 7.16
N VAL A 125 -10.87 11.51 7.01
CA VAL A 125 -12.14 10.77 6.92
C VAL A 125 -12.67 10.50 8.32
N SER A 126 -13.95 10.82 8.55
CA SER A 126 -14.61 10.54 9.82
C SER A 126 -14.65 9.04 10.11
N PRO A 127 -14.34 8.58 11.32
CA PRO A 127 -14.49 7.18 11.70
C PRO A 127 -15.95 6.73 11.77
N THR A 128 -16.92 7.64 11.70
CA THR A 128 -18.36 7.36 11.67
C THR A 128 -18.96 7.41 10.27
N GLU A 129 -18.15 7.74 9.25
CA GLU A 129 -18.60 7.72 7.85
C GLU A 129 -18.85 6.28 7.40
N SER A 130 -20.12 5.97 7.12
CA SER A 130 -20.58 4.59 6.85
C SER A 130 -20.46 4.16 5.39
N SER A 131 -20.24 5.09 4.47
CA SER A 131 -20.03 4.78 3.06
C SER A 131 -18.73 4.02 2.86
N LEU A 132 -18.69 3.16 1.81
CA LEU A 132 -17.43 2.59 1.35
C LEU A 132 -16.57 3.73 0.77
N LEU A 133 -15.40 3.92 1.33
CA LEU A 133 -14.45 4.96 0.91
C LEU A 133 -13.07 4.40 0.67
N PHE A 134 -12.36 5.05 -0.25
CA PHE A 134 -10.93 4.85 -0.51
C PHE A 134 -10.20 6.17 -0.34
N LYS A 135 -9.03 6.13 0.26
CA LYS A 135 -8.18 7.31 0.41
C LYS A 135 -6.73 6.98 0.09
N ASP A 136 -6.17 7.75 -0.83
CA ASP A 136 -4.73 7.81 -1.03
C ASP A 136 -4.12 8.77 -0.01
N PHE A 137 -3.35 8.23 0.93
CA PHE A 137 -2.45 9.01 1.77
C PHE A 137 -1.17 9.29 0.98
N LYS A 138 -0.62 10.51 1.11
CA LYS A 138 0.51 10.97 0.31
C LYS A 138 1.50 11.77 1.14
N ILE A 139 2.77 11.42 1.05
CA ILE A 139 3.86 12.21 1.58
C ILE A 139 4.72 12.66 0.42
N GLN A 140 4.57 13.93 0.08
CA GLN A 140 5.41 14.64 -0.87
C GLN A 140 6.63 15.14 -0.11
N MET A 141 7.82 14.89 -0.63
CA MET A 141 9.07 15.31 -0.02
C MET A 141 9.99 15.98 -1.05
N LYS A 142 10.99 16.71 -0.58
CA LYS A 142 12.08 17.15 -1.46
C LYS A 142 12.80 15.93 -2.02
N PRO A 143 13.31 15.98 -3.26
CA PRO A 143 14.09 14.88 -3.82
C PRO A 143 15.16 14.41 -2.83
N THR A 144 15.04 13.18 -2.34
CA THR A 144 15.84 12.60 -1.26
C THR A 144 16.45 11.29 -1.72
N ALA A 145 17.76 11.13 -1.55
CA ALA A 145 18.42 9.85 -1.82
C ALA A 145 18.05 8.82 -0.74
N ALA A 146 17.52 7.67 -1.17
CA ALA A 146 17.13 6.60 -0.27
C ALA A 146 17.25 5.22 -0.94
N ARG A 147 17.59 4.21 -0.16
CA ARG A 147 17.46 2.80 -0.52
C ARG A 147 16.33 2.14 0.26
N TYR A 148 16.15 2.54 1.50
CA TYR A 148 15.14 1.95 2.39
C TYR A 148 14.04 2.96 2.67
N ILE A 149 12.80 2.52 2.48
CA ILE A 149 11.59 3.28 2.79
C ILE A 149 10.88 2.59 3.95
N LYS A 150 10.88 3.22 5.12
CA LYS A 150 10.08 2.76 6.26
C LYS A 150 8.73 3.45 6.22
N PHE A 151 7.67 2.64 6.15
CA PHE A 151 6.29 3.09 6.14
C PHE A 151 5.58 2.63 7.40
N VAL A 152 4.95 3.57 8.10
CA VAL A 152 4.20 3.31 9.33
C VAL A 152 2.79 3.84 9.15
N SER A 153 1.77 3.07 9.60
CA SER A 153 0.42 3.59 9.76
C SER A 153 -0.10 3.34 11.17
N LYS A 154 -0.84 4.30 11.71
CA LYS A 154 -1.43 4.23 13.05
C LYS A 154 -2.86 3.72 12.97
N LEU A 155 -3.12 2.54 13.53
CA LEU A 155 -4.46 1.96 13.59
C LEU A 155 -5.45 2.94 14.28
N GLN A 156 -6.63 3.11 13.69
CA GLN A 156 -7.74 3.82 14.30
C GLN A 156 -8.52 2.90 15.24
N SER A 157 -9.02 1.80 14.71
CA SER A 157 -9.82 0.78 15.40
C SER A 157 -9.94 -0.44 14.48
N GLY A 158 -10.38 -1.59 15.00
CA GLY A 158 -10.67 -2.80 14.24
C GLY A 158 -9.55 -3.19 13.26
N PHE A 159 -9.83 -3.07 11.99
CA PHE A 159 -8.89 -3.33 10.90
C PHE A 159 -8.52 -2.05 10.16
N GLN A 160 -7.31 -2.02 9.61
CA GLN A 160 -6.91 -1.15 8.51
C GLN A 160 -6.54 -2.05 7.31
N PHE A 161 -7.05 -1.70 6.13
CA PHE A 161 -6.77 -2.42 4.88
C PHE A 161 -6.02 -1.52 3.91
N ILE A 162 -4.95 -2.05 3.34
CA ILE A 162 -4.07 -1.39 2.37
C ILE A 162 -3.87 -2.31 1.17
N ASP A 163 -3.79 -1.74 -0.04
CA ASP A 163 -3.52 -2.49 -1.27
C ASP A 163 -2.09 -2.33 -1.77
N GLU A 164 -1.55 -1.10 -1.82
CA GLU A 164 -0.29 -0.81 -2.49
C GLU A 164 0.44 0.38 -1.83
N ILE A 165 1.78 0.33 -1.82
CA ILE A 165 2.66 1.45 -1.48
C ILE A 165 3.45 1.86 -2.72
N ILE A 166 3.10 3.00 -3.29
CA ILE A 166 3.73 3.57 -4.47
C ILE A 166 4.88 4.47 -4.03
N VAL A 167 6.05 4.31 -4.67
CA VAL A 167 7.25 5.12 -4.43
C VAL A 167 7.72 5.72 -5.76
N GLU A 168 7.86 7.06 -5.82
CA GLU A 168 8.29 7.79 -7.01
C GLU A 168 9.49 8.72 -6.73
#